data_9aa964823b4863a2611ab09c970a3156
#
_entry.id   9aa964823b4863a2611ab09c970a3156
#
_cell.length_a   1.000
_cell.length_b   1.000
_cell.length_c   1.000
_cell.angle_alpha   90.00
_cell.angle_beta   90.00
_cell.angle_gamma   90.00
#
_symmetry.space_group_name_H-M   'P 1'
#
loop_
_entity.id
_entity.type
_entity.pdbx_description
1 polymer ?
#
loop_
_entity_poly.entity_id
_entity_poly.type
_entity_poly.pdbx_seq_one_letter_code
_entity_poly.pdbx_strand_id
1 'polypeptide(L)' 'MSNDTDYTPKAITTQIRATSRASVKVRDNYYTVEYSEERTIPNIEGVNLEEEKKLLWDAVNNEVDNQIEDIVKTFAK' A
#
# COMPACT_ATOMS: atom_id res chain seq x y z
N MET A 1 7.74 4.92 -39.15
CA MET A 1 7.55 4.71 -38.53
C MET A 1 6.88 4.89 -37.79
N SER A 2 6.71 4.67 -37.56
CA SER A 2 6.31 4.84 -36.89
C SER A 2 6.00 4.41 -36.05
N ASN A 3 5.85 4.03 -35.79
CA ASN A 3 5.51 3.63 -35.04
C ASN A 3 5.49 3.18 -34.11
N ASP A 4 6.11 3.02 -34.31
CA ASP A 4 6.47 2.38 -33.19
C ASP A 4 6.06 3.01 -32.00
N THR A 5 6.26 4.26 -31.94
CA THR A 5 5.84 5.00 -30.83
C THR A 5 4.36 4.95 -30.67
N ASP A 6 3.69 4.76 -31.75
CA ASP A 6 2.27 4.67 -31.66
C ASP A 6 1.85 3.34 -31.18
N TYR A 7 2.73 2.39 -31.29
CA TYR A 7 2.39 1.09 -30.85
C TYR A 7 2.99 0.86 -29.48
N THR A 8 2.46 1.45 -28.51
CA THR A 8 2.81 1.11 -27.15
C THR A 8 1.73 0.20 -26.64
N PRO A 9 2.05 -1.04 -26.43
CA PRO A 9 1.02 -1.94 -25.96
C PRO A 9 0.50 -1.45 -24.64
N LYS A 10 -0.78 -1.37 -24.52
CA LYS A 10 -1.36 -1.06 -23.25
C LYS A 10 -1.30 -2.29 -22.40
N ALA A 11 -0.82 -2.12 -21.21
CA ALA A 11 -0.82 -3.21 -20.27
C ALA A 11 -2.27 -3.57 -19.95
N ILE A 12 -2.56 -4.84 -19.88
CA ILE A 12 -3.90 -5.28 -19.52
C ILE A 12 -4.12 -5.16 -18.03
N THR A 13 -3.03 -5.03 -17.28
CA THR A 13 -3.13 -4.82 -15.84
C THR A 13 -2.09 -3.80 -15.42
N THR A 14 -2.34 -3.17 -14.28
CA THR A 14 -1.39 -2.27 -13.66
C THR A 14 -1.16 -2.79 -12.25
N GLN A 15 0.10 -2.90 -11.88
CA GLN A 15 0.42 -3.27 -10.51
C GLN A 15 0.66 -2.02 -9.70
N ILE A 16 0.04 -1.96 -8.54
CA ILE A 16 0.30 -0.87 -7.61
C ILE A 16 0.74 -1.48 -6.29
N ARG A 17 1.54 -0.73 -5.57
CA ARG A 17 2.09 -1.19 -4.32
C ARG A 17 2.10 -0.03 -3.33
N ALA A 18 1.72 -0.30 -2.11
CA ALA A 18 1.80 0.68 -1.05
C ALA A 18 2.55 0.08 0.13
N THR A 19 3.37 0.89 0.75
CA THR A 19 4.13 0.48 1.92
C THR A 19 3.93 1.53 2.99
N SER A 20 3.63 1.10 4.20
CA SER A 20 3.51 1.99 5.34
C SER A 20 4.43 1.48 6.44
N ARG A 21 5.03 2.42 7.16
CA ARG A 21 5.96 2.09 8.21
C ARG A 21 5.77 3.06 9.35
N ALA A 22 5.78 2.55 10.55
CA ALA A 22 5.65 3.39 11.74
C ALA A 22 6.46 2.81 12.88
N SER A 23 6.92 3.68 13.75
CA SER A 23 7.65 3.26 14.93
C SER A 23 6.94 3.81 16.14
N VAL A 24 6.99 3.07 17.23
CA VAL A 24 6.42 3.52 18.50
C VAL A 24 7.38 3.17 19.60
N LYS A 25 7.49 4.08 20.56
CA LYS A 25 8.28 3.82 21.77
C LYS A 25 7.32 3.43 22.87
N VAL A 26 7.56 2.27 23.46
CA VAL A 26 6.78 1.81 24.59
C VAL A 26 7.76 1.50 25.70
N ARG A 27 7.66 2.26 26.79
CA ARG A 27 8.63 2.21 27.88
C ARG A 27 9.99 2.60 27.33
N ASP A 28 10.99 1.73 27.42
CA ASP A 28 12.32 2.04 26.94
C ASP A 28 12.65 1.36 25.63
N ASN A 29 11.65 0.76 24.99
CA ASN A 29 11.86 -0.01 23.78
C ASN A 29 11.18 0.66 22.59
N TYR A 30 11.82 0.51 21.43
CA TYR A 30 11.25 0.99 20.16
C TYR A 30 10.80 -0.22 19.35
N TYR A 31 9.63 -0.10 18.79
CA TYR A 31 9.06 -1.14 17.93
C TYR A 31 8.75 -0.51 16.60
N THR A 32 9.11 -1.20 15.53
CA THR A 32 8.85 -0.74 14.17
C THR A 32 7.96 -1.74 13.46
N VAL A 33 6.96 -1.23 12.79
CA VAL A 33 6.05 -2.05 12.00
C VAL A 33 6.13 -1.56 10.58
N GLU A 34 6.20 -2.50 9.66
CA GLU A 34 6.17 -2.17 8.24
C GLU A 34 5.25 -3.17 7.56
N TYR A 35 4.41 -2.67 6.68
CA TYR A 35 3.48 -3.52 5.96
C TYR A 35 3.37 -3.02 4.53
N SER A 36 3.44 -3.95 3.59
CA SER A 36 3.29 -3.65 2.17
C SER A 36 2.23 -4.53 1.57
N GLU A 37 1.55 -4.01 0.58
CA GLU A 37 0.58 -4.79 -0.14
C GLU A 37 0.65 -4.39 -1.60
N GLU A 38 0.54 -5.38 -2.48
CA GLU A 38 0.48 -5.15 -3.90
C GLU A 38 -0.90 -5.52 -4.40
N ARG A 39 -1.33 -4.80 -5.40
CA ARG A 39 -2.62 -5.10 -6.00
C ARG A 39 -2.48 -5.01 -7.50
N THR A 40 -3.07 -5.96 -8.20
CA THR A 40 -3.11 -5.95 -9.65
C THR A 40 -4.47 -5.43 -10.07
N ILE A 41 -4.47 -4.34 -10.84
CA ILE A 41 -5.69 -3.67 -11.24
C ILE A 41 -5.91 -3.89 -12.72
N PRO A 42 -7.07 -4.40 -13.12
CA PRO A 42 -7.34 -4.54 -14.55
C PRO A 42 -7.42 -3.17 -15.21
N ASN A 43 -6.81 -3.08 -16.37
CA ASN A 43 -6.79 -1.83 -17.10
C ASN A 43 -7.97 -1.80 -18.06
N ILE A 44 -9.17 -1.61 -17.51
CA ILE A 44 -10.41 -1.60 -18.26
C ILE A 44 -11.19 -0.35 -17.93
N GLU A 45 -12.15 -0.08 -18.79
CA GLU A 45 -13.01 1.07 -18.61
C GLU A 45 -13.80 0.93 -17.32
N GLY A 46 -13.96 2.03 -16.61
CA GLY A 46 -14.70 2.01 -15.36
C GLY A 46 -13.85 1.83 -14.13
N VAL A 47 -12.58 1.49 -14.30
CA VAL A 47 -11.68 1.35 -13.17
C VAL A 47 -10.92 2.66 -12.99
N ASN A 48 -11.01 3.21 -11.81
CA ASN A 48 -10.30 4.45 -11.48
C ASN A 48 -9.05 4.12 -10.70
N LEU A 49 -7.91 4.27 -11.36
CA LEU A 49 -6.64 3.89 -10.76
C LEU A 49 -6.31 4.72 -9.53
N GLU A 50 -6.63 6.00 -9.56
CA GLU A 50 -6.34 6.87 -8.41
C GLU A 50 -7.15 6.46 -7.20
N GLU A 51 -8.39 6.05 -7.41
CA GLU A 51 -9.22 5.57 -6.33
C GLU A 51 -8.68 4.25 -5.78
N GLU A 52 -8.23 3.36 -6.66
CA GLU A 52 -7.65 2.10 -6.24
C GLU A 52 -6.39 2.33 -5.41
N LYS A 53 -5.56 3.29 -5.82
CA LYS A 53 -4.36 3.63 -5.07
C LYS A 53 -4.72 4.13 -3.67
N LYS A 54 -5.74 4.96 -3.59
CA LYS A 54 -6.17 5.49 -2.30
C LYS A 54 -6.69 4.39 -1.39
N LEU A 55 -7.48 3.49 -1.95
CA LEU A 55 -8.00 2.38 -1.16
C LEU A 55 -6.88 1.49 -0.64
N LEU A 56 -5.90 1.22 -1.50
CA LEU A 56 -4.76 0.41 -1.09
C LEU A 56 -3.95 1.11 0.00
N TRP A 57 -3.73 2.41 -0.16
CA TRP A 57 -2.98 3.19 0.82
C TRP A 57 -3.70 3.19 2.18
N ASP A 58 -5.02 3.39 2.16
CA ASP A 58 -5.80 3.38 3.39
C ASP A 58 -5.74 2.00 4.05
N ALA A 59 -5.82 0.93 3.27
CA ALA A 59 -5.77 -0.42 3.82
C ALA A 59 -4.43 -0.70 4.49
N VAL A 60 -3.34 -0.29 3.84
CA VAL A 60 -2.00 -0.53 4.36
C VAL A 60 -1.77 0.28 5.63
N ASN A 61 -2.21 1.53 5.65
CA ASN A 61 -2.07 2.37 6.83
C ASN A 61 -2.91 1.85 8.00
N ASN A 62 -4.11 1.38 7.72
CA ASN A 62 -4.96 0.81 8.76
C ASN A 62 -4.31 -0.41 9.38
N GLU A 63 -3.68 -1.22 8.57
CA GLU A 63 -3.01 -2.41 9.08
C GLU A 63 -1.85 -2.03 10.00
N VAL A 64 -1.05 -1.05 9.60
CA VAL A 64 0.07 -0.58 10.42
C VAL A 64 -0.46 0.01 11.74
N ASP A 65 -1.52 0.80 11.66
CA ASP A 65 -2.11 1.39 12.86
C ASP A 65 -2.60 0.33 13.83
N ASN A 66 -3.23 -0.72 13.29
CA ASN A 66 -3.71 -1.82 14.12
C ASN A 66 -2.57 -2.55 14.80
N GLN A 67 -1.48 -2.76 14.08
CA GLN A 67 -0.33 -3.44 14.66
C GLN A 67 0.35 -2.60 15.73
N ILE A 68 0.43 -1.29 15.51
CA ILE A 68 0.98 -0.38 16.52
C ILE A 68 0.09 -0.41 17.76
N GLU A 69 -1.21 -0.39 17.57
CA GLU A 69 -2.13 -0.43 18.71
C GLU A 69 -1.96 -1.73 19.51
N ASP A 70 -1.79 -2.84 18.82
CA ASP A 70 -1.56 -4.12 19.49
C ASP A 70 -0.27 -4.11 20.28
N ILE A 71 0.78 -3.51 19.73
CA ILE A 71 2.06 -3.40 20.44
C ILE A 71 1.89 -2.59 21.71
N VAL A 72 1.21 -1.46 21.60
CA VAL A 72 0.99 -0.61 22.77
C VAL A 72 0.20 -1.37 23.83
N LYS A 73 -0.86 -2.05 23.45
CA LYS A 73 -1.67 -2.81 24.40
C LYS A 73 -0.88 -3.94 25.05
N THR A 74 0.00 -4.57 24.30
CA THR A 74 0.74 -5.72 24.79
C THR A 74 1.88 -5.31 25.69
N PHE A 75 2.61 -4.27 25.33
CA PHE A 75 3.85 -3.94 26.02
C PHE A 75 3.78 -2.73 26.94
N ALA A 76 2.70 -2.01 26.94
CA ALA A 76 2.55 -0.83 27.79
C ALA A 76 1.91 -1.15 29.14
N LYS A 77 1.65 -2.40 29.40
CA LYS A 77 1.05 -2.79 30.69
C LYS A 77 2.03 -2.66 31.83
#